data_7c9acb37cdeb120d4be3beee96d21333
#
_entry.id   7c9acb37cdeb120d4be3beee96d21333
#
_cell.length_a   1.000
_cell.length_b   1.000
_cell.length_c   1.000
_cell.angle_alpha   90.00
_cell.angle_beta   90.00
_cell.angle_gamma   90.00
#
_symmetry.space_group_name_H-M   'P 1'
#
loop_
_entity.id
_entity.type
_entity.pdbx_description
1 polymer ?
#
loop_
_entity_poly.entity_id
_entity_poly.type
_entity_poly.pdbx_seq_one_letter_code
_entity_poly.pdbx_strand_id
1 'polypeptide(L)'
;ADGAATLERARTSERYAARLRDVTSVYVREDAVVVALSAPLATLPSRLDIPIIKAGTENRTAPTGSGPYLFAKDDTGAYLTANSRWWQDSSVLPLSTIRLQHCKDKDSALYAFTSREVQLLTLDLTGSNSTGVSGAGDYAEAATPVMQFLGMNTRREALSDPALRRALSAGIDRETLVSSCLLGQGTAAQLPASPAYAGYDTALETPYDTAAYNRLLNAALGEQAEDETPLTLTLLVNEESSFKVSAAQEIAMYLNTARLTVTVEAVPWDTFLARLESGDFDLYYGECRLTADWDLTALLSTEGSLNYGGWSDETTDRLLQAYRSNGADANLVALWQQLLDTAPFAPICFKSVSVVTTEGVVQGLSPTETAPLSPLGSWSVRLDA
;
A
#
# COMPACT_ATOMS: atom_id res chain seq x y z
N ALA A 1 15.21 -3.06 -27.78
CA ALA A 1 14.17 -2.19 -28.37
C ALA A 1 12.88 -2.21 -27.54
N ASP A 2 12.28 -3.41 -27.32
CA ASP A 2 10.96 -3.54 -26.66
C ASP A 2 10.95 -2.97 -25.23
N GLY A 3 12.00 -3.23 -24.43
CA GLY A 3 12.13 -2.67 -23.08
C GLY A 3 12.16 -1.15 -23.06
N ALA A 4 12.95 -0.54 -23.95
CA ALA A 4 13.02 0.92 -24.02
C ALA A 4 11.68 1.54 -24.46
N ALA A 5 11.03 0.96 -25.46
CA ALA A 5 9.71 1.43 -25.93
C ALA A 5 8.64 1.31 -24.84
N THR A 6 8.63 0.19 -24.09
CA THR A 6 7.68 -0.01 -22.99
C THR A 6 7.91 0.99 -21.86
N LEU A 7 9.17 1.15 -21.39
CA LEU A 7 9.48 2.05 -20.29
C LEU A 7 9.27 3.52 -20.68
N GLU A 8 9.62 3.92 -21.92
CA GLU A 8 9.36 5.30 -22.38
C GLU A 8 7.86 5.61 -22.40
N ARG A 9 7.03 4.67 -22.86
CA ARG A 9 5.58 4.81 -22.80
C ARG A 9 5.04 4.81 -21.36
N ALA A 10 5.62 4.00 -20.48
CA ALA A 10 5.20 3.91 -19.08
C ALA A 10 5.37 5.24 -18.33
N ARG A 11 6.36 6.08 -18.72
CA ARG A 11 6.59 7.41 -18.11
C ARG A 11 5.38 8.36 -18.19
N THR A 12 4.55 8.20 -19.19
CA THR A 12 3.36 9.03 -19.42
C THR A 12 2.06 8.31 -19.13
N SER A 13 2.12 7.04 -18.68
CA SER A 13 0.92 6.28 -18.37
C SER A 13 0.40 6.63 -16.98
N GLU A 14 -0.89 6.76 -16.81
CA GLU A 14 -1.56 7.01 -15.53
C GLU A 14 -1.09 6.02 -14.44
N ARG A 15 -0.88 4.75 -14.82
CA ARG A 15 -0.48 3.69 -13.90
C ARG A 15 0.96 3.79 -13.39
N TYR A 16 1.91 4.26 -14.23
CA TYR A 16 3.35 4.16 -13.93
C TYR A 16 4.08 5.51 -13.86
N ALA A 17 3.46 6.62 -14.28
CA ALA A 17 4.09 7.92 -14.33
C ALA A 17 4.69 8.36 -12.97
N ALA A 18 3.93 8.20 -11.89
CA ALA A 18 4.40 8.53 -10.53
C ALA A 18 5.63 7.70 -10.11
N ARG A 19 5.68 6.41 -10.50
CA ARG A 19 6.81 5.50 -10.25
C ARG A 19 8.08 5.90 -11.01
N LEU A 20 7.92 6.45 -12.22
CA LEU A 20 8.99 6.83 -13.14
C LEU A 20 9.22 8.34 -13.21
N ARG A 21 8.73 9.12 -12.25
CA ARG A 21 8.81 10.60 -12.25
C ARG A 21 10.23 11.15 -12.40
N ASP A 22 11.24 10.43 -11.90
CA ASP A 22 12.64 10.83 -11.98
C ASP A 22 13.31 10.42 -13.31
N VAL A 23 12.63 9.65 -14.16
CA VAL A 23 13.13 9.21 -15.47
C VAL A 23 12.86 10.29 -16.50
N THR A 24 13.91 10.84 -17.09
CA THR A 24 13.82 11.92 -18.11
C THR A 24 13.69 11.37 -19.52
N SER A 25 14.34 10.25 -19.83
CA SER A 25 14.24 9.56 -21.12
C SER A 25 14.67 8.10 -21.01
N VAL A 26 14.16 7.26 -21.93
CA VAL A 26 14.59 5.87 -22.08
C VAL A 26 14.90 5.61 -23.55
N TYR A 27 16.09 5.09 -23.84
CA TYR A 27 16.52 4.83 -25.21
C TYR A 27 17.45 3.62 -25.28
N VAL A 28 17.71 3.16 -26.49
CA VAL A 28 18.67 2.07 -26.74
C VAL A 28 20.00 2.68 -27.18
N ARG A 29 21.08 2.21 -26.59
CA ARG A 29 22.45 2.49 -27.04
C ARG A 29 23.21 1.19 -27.11
N GLU A 30 23.68 0.86 -28.29
CA GLU A 30 24.25 -0.48 -28.60
C GLU A 30 23.25 -1.57 -28.19
N ASP A 31 23.61 -2.52 -27.33
CA ASP A 31 22.77 -3.61 -26.84
C ASP A 31 22.13 -3.33 -25.48
N ALA A 32 22.24 -2.12 -24.94
CA ALA A 32 21.74 -1.74 -23.63
C ALA A 32 20.53 -0.80 -23.70
N VAL A 33 19.61 -0.96 -22.75
CA VAL A 33 18.60 0.03 -22.45
C VAL A 33 19.17 1.05 -21.49
N VAL A 34 19.20 2.30 -21.91
CA VAL A 34 19.68 3.42 -21.10
C VAL A 34 18.47 4.18 -20.53
N VAL A 35 18.45 4.36 -19.23
CA VAL A 35 17.47 5.15 -18.51
C VAL A 35 18.18 6.40 -17.97
N ALA A 36 17.83 7.56 -18.48
CA ALA A 36 18.35 8.84 -18.00
C ALA A 36 17.48 9.36 -16.86
N LEU A 37 18.13 9.87 -15.82
CA LEU A 37 17.47 10.35 -14.60
C LEU A 37 17.70 11.87 -14.41
N SER A 38 16.76 12.55 -13.77
CA SER A 38 16.87 13.95 -13.35
C SER A 38 17.81 14.14 -12.16
N ALA A 39 17.91 13.11 -11.30
CA ALA A 39 18.78 13.06 -10.13
C ALA A 39 19.20 11.61 -9.85
N PRO A 40 20.27 11.36 -9.07
CA PRO A 40 20.65 10.01 -8.67
C PRO A 40 19.50 9.25 -7.99
N LEU A 41 19.22 8.03 -8.46
CA LEU A 41 18.21 7.13 -7.94
C LEU A 41 18.73 5.69 -8.00
N ALA A 42 19.48 5.29 -6.98
CA ALA A 42 20.10 3.97 -6.92
C ALA A 42 19.05 2.84 -6.79
N THR A 43 17.88 3.17 -6.26
CA THR A 43 16.75 2.26 -6.07
C THR A 43 15.88 2.07 -7.32
N LEU A 44 16.20 2.73 -8.45
CA LEU A 44 15.43 2.61 -9.69
C LEU A 44 15.13 1.15 -10.10
N PRO A 45 16.06 0.17 -10.01
CA PRO A 45 15.77 -1.20 -10.42
C PRO A 45 14.53 -1.81 -9.77
N SER A 46 14.27 -1.52 -8.49
CA SER A 46 13.08 -2.01 -7.78
C SER A 46 11.77 -1.36 -8.26
N ARG A 47 11.85 -0.25 -9.01
CA ARG A 47 10.69 0.41 -9.61
C ARG A 47 10.35 -0.10 -11.02
N LEU A 48 11.21 -0.96 -11.61
CA LEU A 48 11.09 -1.42 -12.99
C LEU A 48 10.33 -2.75 -13.14
N ASP A 49 9.53 -3.16 -12.17
CA ASP A 49 8.61 -4.29 -12.25
C ASP A 49 7.42 -4.02 -13.19
N ILE A 50 7.72 -3.53 -14.38
CA ILE A 50 6.77 -3.15 -15.42
C ILE A 50 6.78 -4.22 -16.51
N PRO A 51 5.62 -4.85 -16.83
CA PRO A 51 5.55 -5.85 -17.88
C PRO A 51 6.01 -5.32 -19.22
N ILE A 52 7.04 -5.94 -19.79
CA ILE A 52 7.58 -5.56 -21.11
C ILE A 52 6.72 -6.19 -22.20
N ILE A 53 6.29 -5.38 -23.14
CA ILE A 53 5.54 -5.79 -24.34
C ILE A 53 6.35 -5.51 -25.60
N LYS A 54 6.08 -6.28 -26.65
CA LYS A 54 6.71 -6.09 -27.96
C LYS A 54 6.28 -4.74 -28.55
N ALA A 55 7.25 -3.94 -28.97
CA ALA A 55 7.01 -2.65 -29.61
C ALA A 55 6.15 -2.83 -30.89
N GLY A 56 5.19 -1.91 -31.09
CA GLY A 56 4.22 -1.97 -32.18
C GLY A 56 3.02 -2.89 -31.93
N THR A 57 2.87 -3.42 -30.69
CA THR A 57 1.69 -4.22 -30.30
C THR A 57 0.85 -3.57 -29.20
N GLU A 58 1.17 -2.35 -28.80
CA GLU A 58 0.61 -1.61 -27.67
C GLU A 58 -0.90 -1.42 -27.73
N ASN A 59 -1.41 -1.20 -28.94
CA ASN A 59 -2.83 -0.94 -29.20
C ASN A 59 -3.67 -2.21 -29.42
N ARG A 60 -3.08 -3.39 -29.26
CA ARG A 60 -3.81 -4.65 -29.35
C ARG A 60 -4.55 -4.92 -28.04
N THR A 61 -5.70 -5.58 -28.12
CA THR A 61 -6.43 -6.07 -26.93
C THR A 61 -5.55 -6.97 -26.06
N ALA A 62 -4.63 -7.72 -26.69
CA ALA A 62 -3.61 -8.53 -26.05
C ALA A 62 -2.26 -8.18 -26.68
N PRO A 63 -1.50 -7.25 -26.10
CA PRO A 63 -0.13 -6.96 -26.51
C PRO A 63 0.74 -8.21 -26.44
N THR A 64 1.71 -8.34 -27.35
CA THR A 64 2.60 -9.49 -27.37
C THR A 64 3.62 -9.36 -26.21
N GLY A 65 3.62 -10.33 -25.31
CA GLY A 65 4.57 -10.46 -24.21
C GLY A 65 5.38 -11.74 -24.32
N SER A 66 6.20 -12.02 -23.31
CA SER A 66 7.03 -13.25 -23.17
C SER A 66 6.53 -14.17 -22.04
N GLY A 67 5.30 -13.99 -21.60
CA GLY A 67 4.71 -14.71 -20.47
C GLY A 67 4.38 -16.18 -20.75
N PRO A 68 4.03 -16.94 -19.69
CA PRO A 68 3.75 -18.37 -19.77
C PRO A 68 2.41 -18.69 -20.44
N TYR A 69 1.51 -17.73 -20.50
CA TYR A 69 0.20 -17.88 -21.13
C TYR A 69 -0.04 -16.83 -22.21
N LEU A 70 -0.80 -17.22 -23.22
CA LEU A 70 -1.29 -16.37 -24.30
C LEU A 70 -2.78 -16.08 -24.09
N PHE A 71 -3.17 -14.83 -24.24
CA PHE A 71 -4.58 -14.43 -24.21
C PHE A 71 -5.25 -14.79 -25.52
N ALA A 72 -6.44 -15.39 -25.46
CA ALA A 72 -7.28 -15.73 -26.59
C ALA A 72 -8.76 -15.51 -26.25
N LYS A 73 -9.61 -15.54 -27.29
CA LYS A 73 -11.06 -15.49 -27.17
C LYS A 73 -11.68 -16.52 -28.12
N ASP A 74 -12.78 -17.11 -27.70
CA ASP A 74 -13.66 -17.95 -28.49
C ASP A 74 -15.14 -17.54 -28.29
N ASP A 75 -16.07 -18.33 -28.81
CA ASP A 75 -17.52 -18.06 -28.71
C ASP A 75 -18.02 -18.16 -27.24
N THR A 76 -17.26 -18.77 -26.35
CA THR A 76 -17.60 -18.91 -24.94
C THR A 76 -16.95 -17.83 -24.04
N GLY A 77 -16.04 -17.02 -24.57
CA GLY A 77 -15.42 -15.91 -23.86
C GLY A 77 -13.90 -15.85 -23.95
N ALA A 78 -13.29 -15.13 -23.01
CA ALA A 78 -11.85 -14.95 -22.93
C ALA A 78 -11.18 -16.09 -22.14
N TYR A 79 -9.95 -16.43 -22.53
CA TYR A 79 -9.15 -17.42 -21.83
C TYR A 79 -7.66 -17.18 -22.00
N LEU A 80 -6.87 -17.81 -21.12
CA LEU A 80 -5.43 -17.92 -21.26
C LEU A 80 -5.09 -19.34 -21.68
N THR A 81 -4.23 -19.50 -22.69
CA THR A 81 -3.71 -20.80 -23.11
C THR A 81 -2.21 -20.88 -22.89
N ALA A 82 -1.72 -22.04 -22.49
CA ALA A 82 -0.29 -22.25 -22.23
C ALA A 82 0.56 -21.89 -23.47
N ASN A 83 1.63 -21.13 -23.25
CA ASN A 83 2.54 -20.71 -24.31
C ASN A 83 3.62 -21.77 -24.50
N SER A 84 3.48 -22.62 -25.52
CA SER A 84 4.46 -23.65 -25.84
C SER A 84 5.84 -23.10 -26.25
N ARG A 85 5.97 -21.79 -26.49
CA ARG A 85 7.21 -21.07 -26.79
C ARG A 85 7.67 -20.20 -25.63
N TRP A 86 7.15 -20.47 -24.43
CA TRP A 86 7.64 -19.78 -23.24
C TRP A 86 9.12 -20.11 -23.03
N TRP A 87 9.90 -19.14 -22.60
CA TRP A 87 11.35 -19.26 -22.42
C TRP A 87 11.78 -20.21 -21.28
N GLN A 88 10.86 -20.54 -20.38
CA GLN A 88 11.00 -21.63 -19.40
C GLN A 88 10.23 -22.86 -19.92
N ASP A 89 10.31 -23.95 -19.16
CA ASP A 89 9.61 -25.19 -19.50
C ASP A 89 8.09 -25.03 -19.29
N SER A 90 7.33 -25.02 -20.39
CA SER A 90 5.85 -24.93 -20.32
C SER A 90 5.18 -26.19 -19.76
N SER A 91 5.90 -27.31 -19.62
CA SER A 91 5.36 -28.55 -19.05
C SER A 91 5.12 -28.44 -17.53
N VAL A 92 5.74 -27.47 -16.86
CA VAL A 92 5.50 -27.20 -15.43
C VAL A 92 4.25 -26.38 -15.16
N LEU A 93 3.56 -25.87 -16.21
CA LEU A 93 2.34 -25.09 -16.01
C LEU A 93 1.20 -25.98 -15.51
N PRO A 94 0.49 -25.59 -14.44
CA PRO A 94 -0.51 -26.45 -13.80
C PRO A 94 -1.76 -26.69 -14.68
N LEU A 95 -2.04 -25.74 -15.58
CA LEU A 95 -3.18 -25.83 -16.48
C LEU A 95 -2.80 -25.44 -17.92
N SER A 96 -3.32 -26.17 -18.89
CA SER A 96 -3.18 -25.81 -20.32
C SER A 96 -4.05 -24.63 -20.72
N THR A 97 -5.19 -24.44 -20.02
CA THR A 97 -6.16 -23.38 -20.29
C THR A 97 -6.76 -22.87 -18.99
N ILE A 98 -6.87 -21.54 -18.86
CA ILE A 98 -7.53 -20.85 -17.75
C ILE A 98 -8.62 -19.97 -18.34
N ARG A 99 -9.88 -20.25 -18.03
CA ARG A 99 -11.02 -19.42 -18.45
C ARG A 99 -11.07 -18.14 -17.64
N LEU A 100 -11.40 -17.04 -18.30
CA LEU A 100 -11.55 -15.73 -17.68
C LEU A 100 -13.03 -15.32 -17.75
N GLN A 101 -13.68 -15.25 -16.60
CA GLN A 101 -15.06 -14.80 -16.48
C GLN A 101 -15.09 -13.27 -16.33
N HIS A 102 -15.82 -12.60 -17.22
CA HIS A 102 -16.08 -11.17 -17.05
C HIS A 102 -17.22 -10.96 -16.06
N CYS A 103 -16.95 -10.26 -14.98
CA CYS A 103 -17.94 -9.82 -13.99
C CYS A 103 -18.06 -8.29 -14.07
N LYS A 104 -19.29 -7.77 -14.11
CA LYS A 104 -19.53 -6.32 -14.26
C LYS A 104 -19.21 -5.54 -12.98
N ASP A 105 -19.33 -6.21 -11.83
CA ASP A 105 -19.13 -5.65 -10.49
C ASP A 105 -18.69 -6.74 -9.51
N LYS A 106 -18.37 -6.30 -8.30
CA LYS A 106 -17.93 -7.17 -7.22
C LYS A 106 -18.98 -8.21 -6.83
N ASP A 107 -20.24 -7.83 -6.77
CA ASP A 107 -21.34 -8.72 -6.36
C ASP A 107 -21.52 -9.85 -7.38
N SER A 108 -21.42 -9.53 -8.68
CA SER A 108 -21.43 -10.53 -9.74
C SER A 108 -20.23 -11.50 -9.65
N ALA A 109 -19.05 -10.99 -9.28
CA ALA A 109 -17.86 -11.83 -9.10
C ALA A 109 -18.01 -12.75 -7.88
N LEU A 110 -18.53 -12.24 -6.76
CA LEU A 110 -18.81 -13.03 -5.56
C LEU A 110 -19.88 -14.10 -5.83
N TYR A 111 -20.94 -13.76 -6.60
CA TYR A 111 -21.96 -14.73 -7.01
C TYR A 111 -21.35 -15.83 -7.87
N ALA A 112 -20.57 -15.49 -8.88
CA ALA A 112 -19.91 -16.46 -9.75
C ALA A 112 -18.98 -17.41 -8.98
N PHE A 113 -18.32 -16.91 -7.93
CA PHE A 113 -17.48 -17.72 -7.05
C PHE A 113 -18.33 -18.64 -6.15
N THR A 114 -19.37 -18.13 -5.51
CA THR A 114 -20.23 -18.91 -4.61
C THR A 114 -21.05 -19.97 -5.36
N SER A 115 -21.45 -19.67 -6.63
CA SER A 115 -22.08 -20.64 -7.53
C SER A 115 -21.13 -21.65 -8.17
N ARG A 116 -19.81 -21.54 -7.87
CA ARG A 116 -18.73 -22.38 -8.43
C ARG A 116 -18.53 -22.23 -9.94
N GLU A 117 -19.04 -21.17 -10.56
CA GLU A 117 -18.74 -20.83 -11.95
C GLU A 117 -17.27 -20.38 -12.09
N VAL A 118 -16.72 -19.77 -11.04
CA VAL A 118 -15.33 -19.32 -10.93
C VAL A 118 -14.69 -19.96 -9.69
N GLN A 119 -13.46 -20.48 -9.84
CA GLN A 119 -12.73 -21.16 -8.78
C GLN A 119 -11.61 -20.32 -8.15
N LEU A 120 -11.31 -19.15 -8.69
CA LEU A 120 -10.34 -18.21 -8.16
C LEU A 120 -10.83 -16.79 -8.33
N LEU A 121 -10.71 -15.99 -7.28
CA LEU A 121 -11.13 -14.59 -7.23
C LEU A 121 -10.12 -13.78 -6.41
N THR A 122 -9.78 -12.58 -6.88
CA THR A 122 -9.00 -11.62 -6.09
C THR A 122 -9.93 -10.59 -5.46
N LEU A 123 -9.83 -10.40 -4.15
CA LEU A 123 -10.68 -9.50 -3.37
C LEU A 123 -9.85 -8.52 -2.54
N ASP A 124 -10.24 -7.24 -2.57
CA ASP A 124 -9.92 -6.27 -1.51
C ASP A 124 -11.09 -6.28 -0.52
N LEU A 125 -10.90 -6.94 0.62
CA LEU A 125 -11.92 -7.07 1.67
C LEU A 125 -12.04 -5.79 2.53
N THR A 126 -11.15 -4.82 2.36
CA THR A 126 -11.17 -3.52 3.04
C THR A 126 -11.77 -2.41 2.17
N GLY A 127 -12.21 -2.72 0.95
CA GLY A 127 -12.91 -1.78 0.09
C GLY A 127 -14.29 -1.39 0.67
N SER A 128 -14.82 -0.24 0.26
CA SER A 128 -16.18 0.16 0.59
C SER A 128 -17.18 -0.95 0.21
N ASN A 129 -18.03 -1.34 1.16
CA ASN A 129 -19.00 -2.43 1.02
C ASN A 129 -18.36 -3.84 0.91
N SER A 130 -17.29 -4.10 1.67
CA SER A 130 -16.70 -5.43 1.70
C SER A 130 -17.64 -6.42 2.38
N THR A 131 -18.24 -7.29 1.58
CA THR A 131 -18.82 -8.54 2.04
C THR A 131 -17.80 -9.64 1.82
N GLY A 132 -17.42 -10.36 2.87
CA GLY A 132 -16.60 -11.57 2.73
C GLY A 132 -17.33 -12.62 1.89
N VAL A 133 -16.57 -13.56 1.33
CA VAL A 133 -17.17 -14.72 0.68
C VAL A 133 -17.83 -15.59 1.76
N SER A 134 -19.16 -15.73 1.72
CA SER A 134 -19.85 -16.69 2.55
C SER A 134 -19.68 -18.08 1.93
N GLY A 135 -18.98 -18.98 2.60
CA GLY A 135 -18.79 -20.35 2.15
C GLY A 135 -17.36 -20.84 2.31
N ALA A 136 -17.13 -22.11 2.00
CA ALA A 136 -15.82 -22.73 2.09
C ALA A 136 -14.92 -22.26 0.95
N GLY A 137 -13.86 -21.55 1.30
CA GLY A 137 -12.81 -21.09 0.38
C GLY A 137 -11.47 -21.05 1.09
N ASP A 138 -10.41 -21.33 0.36
CA ASP A 138 -9.04 -21.16 0.81
C ASP A 138 -8.59 -19.75 0.51
N TYR A 139 -8.06 -19.04 1.50
CA TYR A 139 -7.61 -17.65 1.40
C TYR A 139 -6.08 -17.60 1.43
N ALA A 140 -5.51 -16.93 0.45
CA ALA A 140 -4.10 -16.59 0.43
C ALA A 140 -3.94 -15.07 0.39
N GLU A 141 -3.21 -14.53 1.38
CA GLU A 141 -2.96 -13.10 1.49
C GLU A 141 -1.80 -12.68 0.58
N ALA A 142 -2.01 -11.60 -0.14
CA ALA A 142 -0.97 -10.93 -0.91
C ALA A 142 -0.72 -9.54 -0.33
N ALA A 143 0.45 -9.33 0.26
CA ALA A 143 0.86 -8.04 0.78
C ALA A 143 0.89 -6.98 -0.32
N THR A 144 0.46 -5.76 -0.01
CA THR A 144 0.52 -4.61 -0.91
C THR A 144 1.43 -3.52 -0.34
N PRO A 145 1.96 -2.61 -1.15
CA PRO A 145 2.66 -1.42 -0.65
C PRO A 145 1.68 -0.27 -0.28
N VAL A 146 0.43 -0.58 0.03
CA VAL A 146 -0.58 0.41 0.43
C VAL A 146 -0.52 0.61 1.94
N MET A 147 0.09 1.72 2.36
CA MET A 147 0.21 2.13 3.74
C MET A 147 -1.04 2.89 4.19
N GLN A 148 -1.56 2.50 5.37
CA GLN A 148 -2.52 3.28 6.16
C GLN A 148 -1.76 4.03 7.25
N PHE A 149 -2.10 5.28 7.49
CA PHE A 149 -1.37 6.09 8.47
C PHE A 149 -2.24 7.19 9.09
N LEU A 150 -1.87 7.63 10.28
CA LEU A 150 -2.40 8.85 10.89
C LEU A 150 -1.49 10.02 10.45
N GLY A 151 -2.02 10.90 9.61
CA GLY A 151 -1.34 12.15 9.23
C GLY A 151 -1.54 13.22 10.30
N MET A 152 -0.55 14.07 10.50
CA MET A 152 -0.53 15.10 11.54
C MET A 152 -0.17 16.46 10.94
N ASN A 153 -0.93 17.49 11.25
CA ASN A 153 -0.65 18.84 10.79
C ASN A 153 0.38 19.52 11.70
N THR A 154 1.65 19.46 11.31
CA THR A 154 2.77 19.99 12.11
C THR A 154 2.79 21.51 12.22
N ARG A 155 1.95 22.21 11.44
CA ARG A 155 1.76 23.68 11.52
C ARG A 155 0.77 24.08 12.60
N ARG A 156 -0.02 23.15 13.15
CA ARG A 156 -0.88 23.42 14.31
C ARG A 156 -0.02 23.55 15.57
N GLU A 157 -0.26 24.56 16.38
CA GLU A 157 0.51 24.86 17.59
C GLU A 157 0.68 23.62 18.48
N ALA A 158 -0.44 22.95 18.80
CA ALA A 158 -0.41 21.74 19.63
C ALA A 158 0.40 20.59 19.04
N LEU A 159 0.44 20.47 17.70
CA LEU A 159 1.14 19.41 16.98
C LEU A 159 2.54 19.83 16.49
N SER A 160 3.02 21.03 16.83
CA SER A 160 4.37 21.48 16.51
C SER A 160 5.42 20.74 17.31
N ASP A 161 5.10 20.34 18.57
CA ASP A 161 6.01 19.58 19.42
C ASP A 161 6.04 18.08 19.01
N PRO A 162 7.21 17.50 18.68
CA PRO A 162 7.33 16.08 18.40
C PRO A 162 6.95 15.18 19.58
N ALA A 163 7.00 15.66 20.82
CA ALA A 163 6.63 14.88 22.01
C ALA A 163 5.15 14.46 21.96
N LEU A 164 4.24 15.39 21.61
CA LEU A 164 2.81 15.06 21.46
C LEU A 164 2.59 14.12 20.28
N ARG A 165 3.23 14.36 19.13
CA ARG A 165 3.08 13.49 17.96
C ARG A 165 3.57 12.07 18.21
N ARG A 166 4.69 11.89 18.94
CA ARG A 166 5.15 10.57 19.40
C ARG A 166 4.18 9.90 20.37
N ALA A 167 3.60 10.66 21.28
CA ALA A 167 2.58 10.15 22.18
C ALA A 167 1.36 9.64 21.39
N LEU A 168 0.84 10.43 20.43
CA LEU A 168 -0.25 10.01 19.56
C LEU A 168 0.08 8.72 18.78
N SER A 169 1.28 8.62 18.21
CA SER A 169 1.72 7.39 17.53
C SER A 169 1.77 6.18 18.46
N ALA A 170 2.28 6.36 19.70
CA ALA A 170 2.37 5.30 20.70
C ALA A 170 0.99 4.87 21.25
N GLY A 171 -0.02 5.75 21.16
CA GLY A 171 -1.38 5.47 21.60
C GLY A 171 -2.20 4.59 20.66
N ILE A 172 -1.71 4.23 19.49
CA ILE A 172 -2.44 3.41 18.50
C ILE A 172 -2.14 1.93 18.72
N ASP A 173 -3.14 1.15 19.10
CA ASP A 173 -3.08 -0.33 19.10
C ASP A 173 -3.30 -0.85 17.66
N ARG A 174 -2.19 -0.97 16.93
CA ARG A 174 -2.19 -1.32 15.50
C ARG A 174 -2.69 -2.73 15.24
N GLU A 175 -2.32 -3.68 16.09
CA GLU A 175 -2.70 -5.10 15.95
C GLU A 175 -4.22 -5.27 16.15
N THR A 176 -4.78 -4.65 17.20
CA THR A 176 -6.21 -4.68 17.44
C THR A 176 -6.95 -3.96 16.32
N LEU A 177 -6.47 -2.82 15.84
CA LEU A 177 -7.10 -2.08 14.75
C LEU A 177 -7.12 -2.90 13.44
N VAL A 178 -6.02 -3.57 13.08
CA VAL A 178 -5.97 -4.44 11.90
C VAL A 178 -6.96 -5.60 12.03
N SER A 179 -7.03 -6.24 13.20
CA SER A 179 -7.94 -7.38 13.41
C SER A 179 -9.41 -6.97 13.42
N SER A 180 -9.75 -5.83 14.05
CA SER A 180 -11.14 -5.37 14.22
C SER A 180 -11.68 -4.66 12.98
N CYS A 181 -10.93 -3.67 12.44
CA CYS A 181 -11.42 -2.82 11.36
C CYS A 181 -11.08 -3.35 9.98
N LEU A 182 -9.91 -4.01 9.81
CA LEU A 182 -9.48 -4.56 8.53
C LEU A 182 -9.75 -6.07 8.39
N LEU A 183 -10.42 -6.68 9.34
CA LEU A 183 -10.71 -8.13 9.34
C LEU A 183 -9.45 -9.00 9.17
N GLY A 184 -8.30 -8.53 9.65
CA GLY A 184 -7.00 -9.17 9.45
C GLY A 184 -6.39 -8.96 8.07
N GLN A 185 -7.00 -8.15 7.18
CA GLN A 185 -6.53 -7.92 5.82
C GLN A 185 -5.43 -6.84 5.78
N GLY A 186 -4.35 -7.12 6.47
CA GLY A 186 -3.19 -6.24 6.55
C GLY A 186 -2.21 -6.69 7.60
N THR A 187 -1.07 -6.03 7.64
CA THR A 187 -0.04 -6.27 8.65
C THR A 187 0.23 -4.95 9.37
N ALA A 188 0.12 -4.95 10.70
CA ALA A 188 0.46 -3.81 11.53
C ALA A 188 1.90 -3.36 11.27
N ALA A 189 2.15 -2.05 11.27
CA ALA A 189 3.47 -1.49 11.00
C ALA A 189 3.66 -0.15 11.70
N GLN A 190 4.81 0.03 12.32
CA GLN A 190 5.25 1.31 12.89
C GLN A 190 6.22 2.05 11.98
N LEU A 191 6.85 1.33 11.04
CA LEU A 191 7.75 1.90 10.04
C LEU A 191 7.02 2.06 8.71
N PRO A 192 7.40 3.04 7.88
CA PRO A 192 6.76 3.29 6.59
C PRO A 192 7.32 2.36 5.49
N ALA A 193 7.35 1.07 5.77
CA ALA A 193 7.65 -0.02 4.85
C ALA A 193 6.81 -1.23 5.25
N SER A 194 6.50 -2.12 4.29
CA SER A 194 5.77 -3.34 4.61
C SER A 194 6.62 -4.27 5.48
N PRO A 195 6.08 -4.85 6.56
CA PRO A 195 6.78 -5.88 7.34
C PRO A 195 7.20 -7.12 6.53
N ALA A 196 6.62 -7.33 5.35
CA ALA A 196 7.07 -8.35 4.40
C ALA A 196 8.38 -8.00 3.66
N TYR A 197 8.86 -6.77 3.77
CA TYR A 197 10.14 -6.36 3.21
C TYR A 197 11.29 -6.93 4.01
N ALA A 198 12.25 -7.59 3.34
CA ALA A 198 13.37 -8.26 4.01
C ALA A 198 14.28 -7.33 4.83
N GLY A 199 14.30 -6.03 4.51
CA GLY A 199 15.05 -5.01 5.25
C GLY A 199 14.23 -4.32 6.36
N TYR A 200 13.01 -4.78 6.65
CA TYR A 200 12.19 -4.22 7.74
C TYR A 200 12.82 -4.54 9.09
N ASP A 201 13.09 -3.51 9.90
CA ASP A 201 13.77 -3.68 11.19
C ASP A 201 12.77 -3.65 12.36
N THR A 202 12.28 -4.83 12.75
CA THR A 202 11.36 -4.97 13.89
C THR A 202 11.96 -4.55 15.24
N ALA A 203 13.30 -4.42 15.35
CA ALA A 203 13.93 -3.94 16.57
C ALA A 203 13.67 -2.45 16.83
N LEU A 204 13.22 -1.71 15.81
CA LEU A 204 12.80 -0.31 15.95
C LEU A 204 11.36 -0.16 16.45
N GLU A 205 10.56 -1.21 16.43
CA GLU A 205 9.17 -1.16 16.86
C GLU A 205 9.05 -1.24 18.39
N THR A 206 8.05 -0.53 18.90
CA THR A 206 7.72 -0.57 20.32
C THR A 206 6.31 -1.18 20.48
N PRO A 207 6.14 -2.26 21.26
CA PRO A 207 4.83 -2.83 21.51
C PRO A 207 3.86 -1.78 22.11
N TYR A 208 2.59 -1.86 21.73
CA TYR A 208 1.56 -1.02 22.30
C TYR A 208 1.44 -1.27 23.80
N ASP A 209 1.43 -0.18 24.58
CA ASP A 209 1.25 -0.17 26.03
C ASP A 209 0.51 1.10 26.46
N THR A 210 -0.71 0.94 26.94
CA THR A 210 -1.56 2.04 27.41
C THR A 210 -0.87 2.87 28.52
N ALA A 211 -0.09 2.23 29.41
CA ALA A 211 0.61 2.95 30.46
C ALA A 211 1.77 3.79 29.90
N ALA A 212 2.48 3.27 28.89
CA ALA A 212 3.51 4.03 28.17
C ALA A 212 2.89 5.20 27.41
N TYR A 213 1.78 4.99 26.71
CA TYR A 213 1.03 6.07 26.06
C TYR A 213 0.68 7.19 27.05
N ASN A 214 0.04 6.86 28.18
CA ASN A 214 -0.35 7.84 29.17
C ASN A 214 0.85 8.60 29.74
N ARG A 215 1.99 7.95 29.97
CA ARG A 215 3.23 8.63 30.42
C ARG A 215 3.74 9.62 29.36
N LEU A 216 3.78 9.21 28.08
CA LEU A 216 4.23 10.07 27.00
C LEU A 216 3.30 11.25 26.78
N LEU A 217 1.98 11.01 26.80
CA LEU A 217 0.98 12.07 26.66
C LEU A 217 1.08 13.10 27.80
N ASN A 218 1.17 12.64 29.04
CA ASN A 218 1.31 13.52 30.21
C ASN A 218 2.62 14.33 30.17
N ALA A 219 3.71 13.71 29.72
CA ALA A 219 4.98 14.43 29.57
C ALA A 219 4.88 15.49 28.45
N ALA A 220 4.22 15.20 27.35
CA ALA A 220 4.04 16.13 26.23
C ALA A 220 3.12 17.31 26.58
N LEU A 221 2.06 17.08 27.36
CA LEU A 221 1.10 18.12 27.78
C LEU A 221 1.57 18.93 29.02
N GLY A 222 2.64 18.50 29.69
CA GLY A 222 3.17 19.17 30.88
C GLY A 222 2.29 19.01 32.12
N GLU A 223 2.47 19.91 33.12
CA GLU A 223 1.68 19.92 34.36
C GLU A 223 0.26 20.40 34.07
N GLN A 224 -0.73 19.71 34.61
CA GLN A 224 -2.14 20.06 34.44
C GLN A 224 -2.58 21.03 35.55
N ALA A 225 -3.18 22.16 35.17
CA ALA A 225 -3.87 23.03 36.11
C ALA A 225 -5.21 22.39 36.57
N GLU A 226 -5.70 22.71 37.77
CA GLU A 226 -6.91 22.10 38.33
C GLU A 226 -8.19 22.31 37.46
N ASP A 227 -8.25 23.40 36.68
CA ASP A 227 -9.38 23.75 35.81
C ASP A 227 -9.05 23.66 34.31
N GLU A 228 -8.00 22.94 33.90
CA GLU A 228 -7.59 22.87 32.50
C GLU A 228 -8.56 22.00 31.68
N THR A 229 -9.06 22.55 30.59
CA THR A 229 -9.88 21.80 29.63
C THR A 229 -9.01 20.86 28.82
N PRO A 230 -9.47 19.62 28.48
CA PRO A 230 -8.72 18.72 27.63
C PRO A 230 -8.35 19.36 26.30
N LEU A 231 -7.14 19.08 25.81
CA LEU A 231 -6.76 19.39 24.44
C LEU A 231 -7.73 18.68 23.48
N THR A 232 -8.31 19.42 22.54
CA THR A 232 -9.24 18.84 21.54
C THR A 232 -8.57 18.85 20.17
N LEU A 233 -8.54 17.68 19.51
CA LEU A 233 -8.06 17.51 18.15
C LEU A 233 -9.16 16.89 17.28
N THR A 234 -9.21 17.31 16.01
CA THR A 234 -10.12 16.74 15.01
C THR A 234 -9.37 15.73 14.15
N LEU A 235 -9.92 14.52 14.01
CA LEU A 235 -9.43 13.48 13.08
C LEU A 235 -10.34 13.43 11.85
N LEU A 236 -9.85 13.96 10.75
CA LEU A 236 -10.54 14.03 9.47
C LEU A 236 -10.45 12.69 8.74
N VAL A 237 -11.57 12.21 8.20
CA VAL A 237 -11.64 10.98 7.40
C VAL A 237 -12.64 11.11 6.26
N ASN A 238 -12.41 10.46 5.12
CA ASN A 238 -13.39 10.41 4.03
C ASN A 238 -14.52 9.40 4.34
N GLU A 239 -15.76 9.81 4.16
CA GLU A 239 -16.95 9.03 4.55
C GLU A 239 -17.27 7.83 3.64
N GLU A 240 -16.77 7.82 2.41
CA GLU A 240 -17.06 6.76 1.43
C GLU A 240 -16.45 5.42 1.80
N SER A 241 -15.48 5.40 2.72
CA SER A 241 -14.79 4.18 3.17
C SER A 241 -15.20 3.84 4.59
N SER A 242 -16.18 2.96 4.74
CA SER A 242 -16.70 2.54 6.06
C SER A 242 -15.61 2.01 6.99
N PHE A 243 -14.64 1.25 6.46
CA PHE A 243 -13.54 0.74 7.28
C PHE A 243 -12.63 1.87 7.78
N LYS A 244 -12.35 2.91 6.96
CA LYS A 244 -11.53 4.05 7.40
C LYS A 244 -12.23 4.84 8.46
N VAL A 245 -13.56 5.03 8.35
CA VAL A 245 -14.37 5.68 9.38
C VAL A 245 -14.32 4.88 10.67
N SER A 246 -14.50 3.56 10.62
CA SER A 246 -14.41 2.69 11.81
C SER A 246 -13.01 2.73 12.42
N ALA A 247 -11.96 2.66 11.60
CA ALA A 247 -10.58 2.74 12.06
C ALA A 247 -10.27 4.11 12.72
N ALA A 248 -10.76 5.22 12.14
CA ALA A 248 -10.62 6.55 12.74
C ALA A 248 -11.34 6.66 14.08
N GLN A 249 -12.54 6.08 14.21
CA GLN A 249 -13.29 6.03 15.47
C GLN A 249 -12.55 5.21 16.53
N GLU A 250 -11.98 4.09 16.16
CA GLU A 250 -11.20 3.24 17.08
C GLU A 250 -9.89 3.92 17.50
N ILE A 251 -9.18 4.60 16.60
CA ILE A 251 -8.03 5.44 16.94
C ILE A 251 -8.43 6.55 17.92
N ALA A 252 -9.53 7.26 17.66
CA ALA A 252 -10.01 8.28 18.58
C ALA A 252 -10.32 7.68 19.97
N MET A 253 -10.90 6.49 20.02
CA MET A 253 -11.16 5.80 21.29
C MET A 253 -9.87 5.46 22.05
N TYR A 254 -8.81 4.98 21.36
CA TYR A 254 -7.52 4.70 21.98
C TYR A 254 -6.83 5.97 22.51
N LEU A 255 -6.94 7.08 21.77
CA LEU A 255 -6.27 8.32 22.11
C LEU A 255 -7.01 9.16 23.18
N ASN A 256 -8.31 8.94 23.37
CA ASN A 256 -9.11 9.71 24.34
C ASN A 256 -8.72 9.39 25.78
N THR A 257 -8.46 10.46 26.54
CA THR A 257 -8.11 10.43 27.97
C THR A 257 -8.80 11.59 28.68
N ALA A 258 -8.56 11.74 30.00
CA ALA A 258 -9.00 12.93 30.72
C ALA A 258 -8.34 14.24 30.21
N ARG A 259 -7.21 14.15 29.51
CA ARG A 259 -6.43 15.31 29.05
C ARG A 259 -6.46 15.55 27.54
N LEU A 260 -6.92 14.59 26.74
CA LEU A 260 -6.99 14.67 25.29
C LEU A 260 -8.34 14.15 24.81
N THR A 261 -8.99 14.91 23.95
CA THR A 261 -10.21 14.51 23.24
C THR A 261 -9.95 14.56 21.74
N VAL A 262 -10.09 13.43 21.07
CA VAL A 262 -10.03 13.30 19.60
C VAL A 262 -11.46 13.08 19.09
N THR A 263 -11.93 13.96 18.22
CA THR A 263 -13.25 13.86 17.59
C THR A 263 -13.09 13.51 16.13
N VAL A 264 -13.83 12.49 15.66
CA VAL A 264 -13.80 12.07 14.26
C VAL A 264 -14.78 12.91 13.44
N GLU A 265 -14.31 13.43 12.33
CA GLU A 265 -15.10 14.16 11.35
C GLU A 265 -15.04 13.44 10.00
N ALA A 266 -16.13 12.75 9.64
CA ALA A 266 -16.27 12.09 8.35
C ALA A 266 -16.91 13.04 7.35
N VAL A 267 -16.26 13.24 6.20
CA VAL A 267 -16.68 14.18 5.16
C VAL A 267 -16.55 13.53 3.76
N PRO A 268 -17.32 14.02 2.77
CA PRO A 268 -17.19 13.60 1.39
C PRO A 268 -15.77 13.78 0.85
N TRP A 269 -15.35 12.91 -0.08
CA TRP A 269 -13.97 12.88 -0.63
C TRP A 269 -13.47 14.24 -1.11
N ASP A 270 -14.29 15.00 -1.86
CA ASP A 270 -13.89 16.30 -2.38
C ASP A 270 -13.64 17.31 -1.25
N THR A 271 -14.45 17.26 -0.20
CA THR A 271 -14.27 18.09 1.00
C THR A 271 -13.03 17.66 1.78
N PHE A 272 -12.81 16.36 1.89
CA PHE A 272 -11.61 15.80 2.53
C PHE A 272 -10.34 16.32 1.86
N LEU A 273 -10.24 16.21 0.53
CA LEU A 273 -9.08 16.71 -0.23
C LEU A 273 -8.91 18.23 -0.09
N ALA A 274 -9.98 19.00 -0.25
CA ALA A 274 -9.91 20.45 -0.14
C ALA A 274 -9.41 20.91 1.25
N ARG A 275 -9.83 20.22 2.31
CA ARG A 275 -9.35 20.49 3.67
C ARG A 275 -7.90 20.08 3.88
N LEU A 276 -7.46 18.97 3.31
CA LEU A 276 -6.03 18.59 3.33
C LEU A 276 -5.17 19.63 2.61
N GLU A 277 -5.57 20.07 1.42
CA GLU A 277 -4.86 21.07 0.62
C GLU A 277 -4.79 22.45 1.31
N SER A 278 -5.87 22.86 1.95
CA SER A 278 -5.92 24.13 2.71
C SER A 278 -5.24 24.06 4.08
N GLY A 279 -4.92 22.85 4.59
CA GLY A 279 -4.38 22.64 5.94
C GLY A 279 -5.44 22.83 7.04
N ASP A 280 -6.72 22.69 6.71
CA ASP A 280 -7.83 22.82 7.68
C ASP A 280 -8.15 21.47 8.33
N PHE A 281 -7.21 20.97 9.12
CA PHE A 281 -7.31 19.74 9.92
C PHE A 281 -6.24 19.75 11.02
N ASP A 282 -6.42 18.91 12.03
CA ASP A 282 -5.39 18.60 13.01
C ASP A 282 -4.74 17.25 12.68
N LEU A 283 -5.56 16.21 12.58
CA LEU A 283 -5.20 14.85 12.21
C LEU A 283 -6.01 14.41 10.99
N TYR A 284 -5.50 13.48 10.19
CA TYR A 284 -6.28 12.82 9.15
C TYR A 284 -5.93 11.34 9.01
N TYR A 285 -6.92 10.52 8.65
CA TYR A 285 -6.68 9.13 8.28
C TYR A 285 -6.26 9.06 6.82
N GLY A 286 -5.00 8.74 6.59
CA GLY A 286 -4.38 8.72 5.29
C GLY A 286 -4.17 7.31 4.74
N GLU A 287 -4.19 7.23 3.41
CA GLU A 287 -3.81 6.04 2.65
C GLU A 287 -2.93 6.46 1.49
N CYS A 288 -1.81 5.79 1.29
CA CYS A 288 -0.99 5.98 0.10
C CYS A 288 -0.33 4.68 -0.35
N ARG A 289 -0.16 4.56 -1.66
CA ARG A 289 0.64 3.48 -2.26
C ARG A 289 2.08 3.94 -2.36
N LEU A 290 2.98 3.28 -1.66
CA LEU A 290 4.42 3.49 -1.78
C LEU A 290 4.98 2.77 -3.02
N THR A 291 6.16 3.17 -3.44
CA THR A 291 6.95 2.45 -4.44
C THR A 291 7.70 1.28 -3.79
N ALA A 292 8.15 0.31 -4.59
CA ALA A 292 8.83 -0.90 -4.08
C ALA A 292 10.15 -0.63 -3.35
N ASP A 293 10.67 0.58 -3.46
CA ASP A 293 11.85 1.08 -2.73
C ASP A 293 11.50 1.93 -1.49
N TRP A 294 10.24 1.95 -1.07
CA TRP A 294 9.76 2.69 0.12
C TRP A 294 10.11 4.19 0.11
N ASP A 295 10.12 4.81 -1.08
CA ASP A 295 10.43 6.25 -1.23
C ASP A 295 9.31 7.10 -0.62
N LEU A 296 9.66 7.89 0.40
CA LEU A 296 8.75 8.76 1.14
C LEU A 296 8.82 10.23 0.69
N THR A 297 9.52 10.53 -0.40
CA THR A 297 9.71 11.91 -0.85
C THR A 297 8.39 12.66 -1.03
N ALA A 298 7.36 12.01 -1.56
CA ALA A 298 6.05 12.64 -1.74
C ALA A 298 5.37 13.05 -0.42
N LEU A 299 5.62 12.31 0.66
CA LEU A 299 5.02 12.55 1.99
C LEU A 299 5.84 13.51 2.85
N LEU A 300 7.17 13.50 2.70
CA LEU A 300 8.07 14.08 3.70
C LEU A 300 8.95 15.21 3.18
N SER A 301 9.25 15.29 1.87
CA SER A 301 10.00 16.46 1.40
C SER A 301 9.16 17.73 1.54
N THR A 302 9.80 18.85 1.80
CA THR A 302 9.15 20.16 1.95
C THR A 302 8.20 20.48 0.78
N GLU A 303 8.57 20.11 -0.46
CA GLU A 303 7.77 20.27 -1.69
C GLU A 303 6.98 18.98 -2.06
N GLY A 304 6.83 18.04 -1.13
CA GLY A 304 6.17 16.75 -1.39
C GLY A 304 4.68 16.91 -1.69
N SER A 305 4.21 16.29 -2.77
CA SER A 305 2.82 16.40 -3.24
C SER A 305 1.76 15.84 -2.27
N LEU A 306 2.17 15.02 -1.32
CA LEU A 306 1.32 14.45 -0.27
C LEU A 306 1.68 14.97 1.13
N ASN A 307 2.54 16.00 1.21
CA ASN A 307 2.95 16.60 2.47
C ASN A 307 1.88 17.59 2.99
N TYR A 308 0.66 17.11 3.16
CA TYR A 308 -0.44 17.94 3.67
C TYR A 308 -0.20 18.45 5.09
N GLY A 309 0.54 17.70 5.91
CA GLY A 309 0.92 18.08 7.27
C GLY A 309 1.91 19.24 7.37
N GLY A 310 2.51 19.65 6.25
CA GLY A 310 3.47 20.76 6.19
C GLY A 310 4.80 20.45 6.90
N TRP A 311 5.20 19.18 6.89
CA TRP A 311 6.48 18.76 7.44
C TRP A 311 7.65 19.44 6.70
N SER A 312 8.61 19.96 7.43
CA SER A 312 9.84 20.54 6.89
C SER A 312 10.96 20.32 7.89
N ASP A 313 11.94 19.49 7.54
CA ASP A 313 13.09 19.15 8.38
C ASP A 313 14.31 18.81 7.52
N GLU A 314 15.38 19.59 7.67
CA GLU A 314 16.63 19.42 6.89
C GLU A 314 17.26 18.02 7.09
N THR A 315 17.13 17.45 8.28
CA THR A 315 17.68 16.10 8.56
C THR A 315 16.90 15.04 7.78
N THR A 316 15.58 15.13 7.76
CA THR A 316 14.71 14.25 6.97
C THR A 316 15.01 14.37 5.48
N ASP A 317 15.10 15.60 4.94
CA ASP A 317 15.41 15.84 3.53
C ASP A 317 16.78 15.27 3.13
N ARG A 318 17.79 15.45 3.97
CA ARG A 318 19.13 14.90 3.77
C ARG A 318 19.15 13.37 3.80
N LEU A 319 18.40 12.72 4.72
CA LEU A 319 18.32 11.26 4.80
C LEU A 319 17.55 10.67 3.62
N LEU A 320 16.45 11.28 3.18
CA LEU A 320 15.73 10.92 1.95
C LEU A 320 16.67 10.97 0.74
N GLN A 321 17.41 12.07 0.58
CA GLN A 321 18.35 12.22 -0.52
C GLN A 321 19.49 11.19 -0.46
N ALA A 322 20.04 10.92 0.72
CA ALA A 322 21.10 9.92 0.91
C ALA A 322 20.61 8.53 0.51
N TYR A 323 19.42 8.12 0.97
CA TYR A 323 18.83 6.84 0.60
C TYR A 323 18.58 6.72 -0.90
N ARG A 324 17.96 7.73 -1.51
CA ARG A 324 17.72 7.75 -2.95
C ARG A 324 19.00 7.66 -3.77
N SER A 325 20.07 8.32 -3.32
CA SER A 325 21.33 8.40 -4.05
C SER A 325 22.13 7.10 -4.07
N ASN A 326 22.09 6.31 -2.99
CA ASN A 326 22.93 5.10 -2.86
C ASN A 326 22.14 3.81 -2.58
N GLY A 327 20.87 3.88 -2.19
CA GLY A 327 20.01 2.73 -1.92
C GLY A 327 20.46 1.87 -0.72
N ALA A 328 21.31 2.40 0.17
CA ALA A 328 21.82 1.63 1.29
C ALA A 328 20.77 1.49 2.39
N ASP A 329 20.53 0.27 2.87
CA ASP A 329 19.59 -0.02 3.97
C ASP A 329 19.89 0.79 5.23
N ALA A 330 21.17 1.06 5.52
CA ALA A 330 21.56 1.88 6.66
C ALA A 330 20.98 3.31 6.59
N ASN A 331 20.83 3.90 5.39
CA ASN A 331 20.21 5.21 5.24
C ASN A 331 18.69 5.12 5.42
N LEU A 332 18.07 4.02 5.00
CA LEU A 332 16.64 3.80 5.21
C LEU A 332 16.34 3.60 6.69
N VAL A 333 17.15 2.82 7.41
CA VAL A 333 17.05 2.64 8.86
C VAL A 333 17.24 3.97 9.60
N ALA A 334 18.24 4.77 9.20
CA ALA A 334 18.46 6.09 9.79
C ALA A 334 17.27 7.05 9.54
N LEU A 335 16.64 6.98 8.37
CA LEU A 335 15.43 7.72 8.08
C LEU A 335 14.28 7.26 8.97
N TRP A 336 14.05 5.95 9.12
CA TRP A 336 13.01 5.43 10.00
C TRP A 336 13.22 5.87 11.47
N GLN A 337 14.45 5.82 11.96
CA GLN A 337 14.77 6.31 13.31
C GLN A 337 14.40 7.80 13.47
N GLN A 338 14.78 8.65 12.50
CA GLN A 338 14.40 10.06 12.48
C GLN A 338 12.86 10.24 12.51
N LEU A 339 12.12 9.39 11.77
CA LEU A 339 10.66 9.46 11.74
C LEU A 339 10.02 8.99 13.05
N LEU A 340 10.59 7.99 13.72
CA LEU A 340 10.15 7.58 15.05
C LEU A 340 10.40 8.68 16.09
N ASP A 341 11.53 9.40 15.98
CA ASP A 341 11.89 10.47 16.91
C ASP A 341 11.07 11.75 16.71
N THR A 342 10.65 12.03 15.48
CA THR A 342 9.94 13.28 15.13
C THR A 342 8.45 13.11 14.85
N ALA A 343 8.00 11.92 14.50
CA ALA A 343 6.63 11.53 14.21
C ALA A 343 5.85 12.53 13.32
N PRO A 344 6.31 12.82 12.09
CA PRO A 344 5.55 13.71 11.19
C PRO A 344 4.21 13.10 10.77
N PHE A 345 4.10 11.80 10.78
CA PHE A 345 2.91 10.96 10.68
C PHE A 345 3.15 9.65 11.43
N ALA A 346 2.10 8.88 11.67
CA ALA A 346 2.22 7.56 12.31
C ALA A 346 1.72 6.46 11.35
N PRO A 347 2.59 5.59 10.82
CA PRO A 347 2.16 4.40 10.10
C PRO A 347 1.26 3.54 10.99
N ILE A 348 0.25 2.91 10.39
CA ILE A 348 -0.70 2.03 11.08
C ILE A 348 -0.51 0.60 10.61
N CYS A 349 -0.65 0.38 9.32
CA CYS A 349 -0.53 -0.95 8.71
C CYS A 349 -0.28 -0.85 7.21
N PHE A 350 0.10 -1.98 6.61
CA PHE A 350 0.05 -2.19 5.17
C PHE A 350 -1.09 -3.14 4.84
N LYS A 351 -1.95 -2.74 3.90
CA LYS A 351 -3.08 -3.56 3.44
C LYS A 351 -2.61 -4.79 2.70
N SER A 352 -3.39 -5.86 2.75
CA SER A 352 -3.30 -6.98 1.84
C SER A 352 -4.52 -7.10 0.95
N VAL A 353 -4.39 -7.86 -0.13
CA VAL A 353 -5.49 -8.35 -0.94
C VAL A 353 -5.57 -9.86 -0.79
N SER A 354 -6.78 -10.41 -0.80
CA SER A 354 -6.98 -11.85 -0.71
C SER A 354 -7.13 -12.45 -2.11
N VAL A 355 -6.40 -13.53 -2.37
CA VAL A 355 -6.69 -14.47 -3.45
C VAL A 355 -7.50 -15.61 -2.84
N VAL A 356 -8.75 -15.72 -3.25
CA VAL A 356 -9.68 -16.73 -2.72
C VAL A 356 -9.85 -17.81 -3.75
N THR A 357 -9.69 -19.08 -3.33
CA THR A 357 -9.92 -20.24 -4.19
C THR A 357 -11.00 -21.15 -3.60
N THR A 358 -11.68 -21.91 -4.43
CA THR A 358 -12.61 -22.94 -3.94
C THR A 358 -11.84 -23.91 -3.06
N GLU A 359 -12.39 -24.23 -1.88
CA GLU A 359 -11.75 -25.08 -0.86
C GLU A 359 -11.25 -26.40 -1.45
N GLY A 360 -9.97 -26.69 -1.20
CA GLY A 360 -9.31 -27.93 -1.62
C GLY A 360 -9.01 -28.03 -3.12
N VAL A 361 -9.47 -27.07 -3.95
CA VAL A 361 -9.31 -27.13 -5.42
C VAL A 361 -7.92 -26.68 -5.85
N VAL A 362 -7.41 -25.60 -5.29
CA VAL A 362 -6.10 -25.05 -5.64
C VAL A 362 -5.16 -25.15 -4.43
N GLN A 363 -3.98 -25.72 -4.62
CA GLN A 363 -2.98 -25.88 -3.56
C GLN A 363 -1.62 -25.33 -3.99
N GLY A 364 -0.88 -24.74 -3.03
CA GLY A 364 0.49 -24.25 -3.25
C GLY A 364 0.58 -22.87 -3.88
N LEU A 365 -0.52 -22.09 -3.92
CA LEU A 365 -0.46 -20.68 -4.27
C LEU A 365 0.27 -19.87 -3.17
N SER A 366 1.14 -18.97 -3.62
CA SER A 366 1.73 -17.91 -2.82
C SER A 366 1.64 -16.61 -3.62
N PRO A 367 0.45 -16.01 -3.69
CA PRO A 367 0.19 -14.91 -4.58
C PRO A 367 0.94 -13.64 -4.16
N THR A 368 1.21 -12.80 -5.15
CA THR A 368 1.56 -11.40 -4.91
C THR A 368 0.44 -10.51 -5.48
N GLU A 369 0.40 -9.26 -5.08
CA GLU A 369 -0.60 -8.30 -5.58
C GLU A 369 -0.66 -8.26 -7.13
N THR A 370 0.49 -8.33 -7.79
CA THR A 370 0.61 -8.24 -9.25
C THR A 370 0.62 -9.60 -9.95
N ALA A 371 0.73 -10.70 -9.20
CA ALA A 371 0.80 -12.06 -9.71
C ALA A 371 -0.05 -13.03 -8.86
N PRO A 372 -1.40 -12.99 -8.97
CA PRO A 372 -2.29 -13.80 -8.15
C PRO A 372 -2.15 -15.31 -8.38
N LEU A 373 -1.54 -15.73 -9.49
CA LEU A 373 -1.25 -17.13 -9.83
C LEU A 373 0.20 -17.54 -9.53
N SER A 374 0.90 -16.78 -8.68
CA SER A 374 2.30 -17.08 -8.30
C SER A 374 2.38 -18.16 -7.21
N PRO A 375 3.50 -18.91 -7.16
CA PRO A 375 4.50 -19.09 -8.19
C PRO A 375 4.03 -20.10 -9.25
N LEU A 376 4.23 -19.75 -10.51
CA LEU A 376 3.87 -20.64 -11.61
C LEU A 376 4.68 -21.94 -11.54
N GLY A 377 4.00 -23.09 -11.72
CA GLY A 377 4.62 -24.40 -11.70
C GLY A 377 4.74 -25.06 -10.32
N SER A 378 4.40 -24.38 -9.23
CA SER A 378 4.41 -24.97 -7.88
C SER A 378 3.02 -25.26 -7.32
N TRP A 379 1.95 -24.69 -7.89
CA TRP A 379 0.60 -24.98 -7.46
C TRP A 379 -0.07 -26.06 -8.31
N SER A 380 -1.05 -26.71 -7.76
CA SER A 380 -1.79 -27.79 -8.41
C SER A 380 -3.30 -27.58 -8.28
N VAL A 381 -4.04 -28.16 -9.21
CA VAL A 381 -5.50 -28.13 -9.23
C VAL A 381 -6.04 -29.53 -9.04
N ARG A 382 -6.99 -29.70 -8.12
CA ARG A 382 -7.78 -30.92 -7.92
C ARG A 382 -9.21 -30.62 -8.38
N LEU A 383 -9.65 -31.27 -9.44
CA LEU A 383 -11.00 -31.08 -10.00
C LEU A 383 -12.05 -31.99 -9.37
N ASP A 384 -11.63 -32.94 -8.51
CA ASP A 384 -12.46 -33.97 -7.88
C ASP A 384 -12.80 -33.64 -6.41
N ALA A 385 -12.63 -32.39 -5.98
CA ALA A 385 -12.89 -31.94 -4.61
C ALA A 385 -14.29 -31.31 -4.45
#